data_9083a0ddee3c7b527fa7ca16a360a37e
#
_entry.id   9083a0ddee3c7b527fa7ca16a360a37e
#
_cell.length_a   1.000
_cell.length_b   1.000
_cell.length_c   1.000
_cell.angle_alpha   90.00
_cell.angle_beta   90.00
_cell.angle_gamma   90.00
#
_symmetry.space_group_name_H-M   'P 1'
#
loop_
_entity.id
_entity.type
_entity.pdbx_description
1 polymer ?
#
loop_
_entity_poly.entity_id
_entity_poly.type
_entity_poly.pdbx_seq_one_letter_code
_entity_poly.pdbx_strand_id
1 'polypeptide(L)'
;MAPGTAEAAQAHCGFLLPCLRVLAEQLQTCSQQVSALLSTLAEEPGEGESPSDVAIVLSLPGVGRKITAWLFAEAAQPLAERDYQVIRTHGGVAPVTKQSGKRRQVVMRHGCNPRLRHALYHMARVAMQRDVHFSSVYAALRAKGQRHGQALRTIGDRLLRILVAMLRHRTCYDASRIRCEPVVQMGQKM
;
A
#
# COMPACT_ATOMS: atom_id res chain seq x y z
N MET A 1 35.77 27.87 -11.29
CA MET A 1 35.16 27.85 -9.95
C MET A 1 35.66 29.05 -9.17
N ALA A 2 34.83 29.78 -8.47
CA ALA A 2 35.26 30.88 -7.61
C ALA A 2 36.17 30.34 -6.49
N PRO A 3 37.25 31.06 -6.11
CA PRO A 3 38.13 30.66 -5.01
C PRO A 3 37.30 30.55 -3.72
N GLY A 4 37.53 29.50 -2.93
CA GLY A 4 36.82 29.23 -1.67
C GLY A 4 35.54 28.37 -1.77
N THR A 5 34.99 28.11 -2.98
CA THR A 5 33.76 27.28 -3.10
C THR A 5 33.99 25.81 -2.75
N ALA A 6 35.18 25.27 -3.06
CA ALA A 6 35.53 23.89 -2.71
C ALA A 6 35.69 23.72 -1.19
N GLU A 7 36.37 24.66 -0.54
CA GLU A 7 36.57 24.66 0.92
C GLU A 7 35.25 24.80 1.69
N ALA A 8 34.37 25.70 1.23
CA ALA A 8 33.04 25.86 1.81
C ALA A 8 32.18 24.62 1.65
N ALA A 9 32.23 23.97 0.46
CA ALA A 9 31.53 22.72 0.21
C ALA A 9 32.06 21.57 1.10
N GLN A 10 33.38 21.48 1.28
CA GLN A 10 34.00 20.49 2.15
C GLN A 10 33.62 20.69 3.62
N ALA A 11 33.65 21.93 4.10
CA ALA A 11 33.20 22.25 5.46
C ALA A 11 31.72 21.89 5.66
N HIS A 12 30.86 22.22 4.68
CA HIS A 12 29.44 21.88 4.71
C HIS A 12 29.20 20.35 4.72
N CYS A 13 29.90 19.60 3.88
CA CYS A 13 29.82 18.14 3.88
C CYS A 13 30.32 17.57 5.22
N GLY A 14 31.40 18.11 5.78
CA GLY A 14 31.94 17.71 7.07
C GLY A 14 30.94 17.89 8.22
N PHE A 15 30.09 18.93 8.13
CA PHE A 15 29.01 19.15 9.09
C PHE A 15 27.81 18.23 8.89
N LEU A 16 27.39 18.00 7.63
CA LEU A 16 26.19 17.20 7.34
C LEU A 16 26.42 15.69 7.50
N LEU A 17 27.58 15.18 7.20
CA LEU A 17 27.86 13.73 7.26
C LEU A 17 27.64 13.11 8.64
N PRO A 18 28.11 13.69 9.77
CA PRO A 18 27.82 13.15 11.10
C PRO A 18 26.30 13.15 11.38
N CYS A 19 25.57 14.21 11.01
CA CYS A 19 24.11 14.28 11.20
C CYS A 19 23.40 13.17 10.42
N LEU A 20 23.79 12.93 9.18
CA LEU A 20 23.22 11.87 8.35
C LEU A 20 23.52 10.48 8.91
N ARG A 21 24.72 10.25 9.48
CA ARG A 21 25.07 8.97 10.12
C ARG A 21 24.17 8.70 11.32
N VAL A 22 24.01 9.66 12.22
CA VAL A 22 23.14 9.52 13.40
C VAL A 22 21.69 9.25 12.97
N LEU A 23 21.18 9.96 11.98
CA LEU A 23 19.82 9.74 11.47
C LEU A 23 19.67 8.35 10.83
N ALA A 24 20.67 7.88 10.10
CA ALA A 24 20.68 6.56 9.50
C ALA A 24 20.68 5.45 10.55
N GLU A 25 21.49 5.57 11.60
CA GLU A 25 21.55 4.64 12.73
C GLU A 25 20.21 4.58 13.49
N GLN A 26 19.62 5.75 13.76
CA GLN A 26 18.31 5.82 14.43
C GLN A 26 17.19 5.22 13.58
N LEU A 27 17.20 5.47 12.27
CA LEU A 27 16.25 4.88 11.34
C LEU A 27 16.40 3.34 11.31
N GLN A 28 17.62 2.84 11.32
CA GLN A 28 17.90 1.40 11.36
C GLN A 28 17.37 0.79 12.66
N THR A 29 17.67 1.39 13.82
CA THR A 29 17.22 0.94 15.14
C THR A 29 15.69 0.91 15.19
N CYS A 30 15.02 1.99 14.79
CA CYS A 30 13.56 2.06 14.75
C CYS A 30 12.97 0.96 13.82
N SER A 31 13.59 0.76 12.66
CA SER A 31 13.16 -0.28 11.70
C SER A 31 13.32 -1.70 12.27
N GLN A 32 14.36 -1.95 13.05
CA GLN A 32 14.57 -3.22 13.75
C GLN A 32 13.52 -3.43 14.85
N GLN A 33 13.25 -2.41 15.68
CA GLN A 33 12.23 -2.47 16.72
C GLN A 33 10.83 -2.75 16.13
N VAL A 34 10.44 -2.03 15.07
CA VAL A 34 9.17 -2.29 14.36
C VAL A 34 9.13 -3.72 13.81
N SER A 35 10.25 -4.20 13.25
CA SER A 35 10.32 -5.57 12.72
C SER A 35 10.20 -6.62 13.81
N ALA A 36 10.79 -6.39 14.97
CA ALA A 36 10.69 -7.29 16.13
C ALA A 36 9.24 -7.34 16.65
N LEU A 37 8.62 -6.17 16.86
CA LEU A 37 7.21 -6.09 17.28
C LEU A 37 6.27 -6.82 16.31
N LEU A 38 6.45 -6.61 15.00
CA LEU A 38 5.63 -7.31 14.02
C LEU A 38 5.88 -8.81 14.01
N SER A 39 7.11 -9.27 14.29
CA SER A 39 7.40 -10.71 14.41
C SER A 39 6.67 -11.31 15.60
N THR A 40 6.74 -10.68 16.79
CA THR A 40 6.02 -11.12 17.98
C THR A 40 4.50 -11.15 17.76
N LEU A 41 3.95 -10.13 17.09
CA LEU A 41 2.51 -10.08 16.78
C LEU A 41 2.07 -11.05 15.66
N ALA A 42 3.03 -11.53 14.87
CA ALA A 42 2.80 -12.49 13.79
C ALA A 42 3.08 -13.94 14.23
N GLU A 43 3.49 -14.17 15.49
CA GLU A 43 3.77 -15.52 16.00
C GLU A 43 2.64 -16.48 15.67
N GLU A 44 3.01 -17.68 15.24
CA GLU A 44 2.06 -18.66 14.76
C GLU A 44 1.09 -19.03 15.89
N PRO A 45 -0.20 -19.05 15.59
CA PRO A 45 -1.18 -19.53 16.55
C PRO A 45 -0.90 -20.99 16.90
N GLY A 46 -1.15 -21.37 18.16
CA GLY A 46 -1.10 -22.78 18.58
C GLY A 46 -2.01 -23.66 17.72
N GLU A 47 -1.87 -24.97 17.80
CA GLU A 47 -2.74 -25.91 17.08
C GLU A 47 -4.23 -25.59 17.34
N GLY A 48 -4.96 -25.24 16.27
CA GLY A 48 -6.39 -24.90 16.34
C GLY A 48 -6.72 -23.41 16.48
N GLU A 49 -5.73 -22.52 16.62
CA GLU A 49 -5.97 -21.06 16.65
C GLU A 49 -5.93 -20.45 15.24
N SER A 50 -6.72 -19.38 15.07
CA SER A 50 -6.74 -18.62 13.81
C SER A 50 -5.50 -17.74 13.70
N PRO A 51 -4.97 -17.50 12.49
CA PRO A 51 -3.80 -16.63 12.28
C PRO A 51 -4.07 -15.21 12.79
N SER A 52 -3.02 -14.57 13.32
CA SER A 52 -3.09 -13.18 13.79
C SER A 52 -3.37 -12.23 12.61
N ASP A 53 -3.93 -11.05 12.91
CA ASP A 53 -4.16 -10.02 11.87
C ASP A 53 -2.86 -9.64 11.17
N VAL A 54 -1.75 -9.61 11.90
CA VAL A 54 -0.43 -9.29 11.35
C VAL A 54 0.05 -10.38 10.39
N ALA A 55 -0.12 -11.65 10.77
CA ALA A 55 0.22 -12.79 9.91
C ALA A 55 -0.63 -12.78 8.62
N ILE A 56 -1.93 -12.51 8.73
CA ILE A 56 -2.84 -12.39 7.59
C ILE A 56 -2.38 -11.26 6.66
N VAL A 57 -2.07 -10.07 7.19
CA VAL A 57 -1.62 -8.93 6.40
C VAL A 57 -0.29 -9.22 5.70
N LEU A 58 0.67 -9.84 6.39
CA LEU A 58 1.98 -10.20 5.84
C LEU A 58 1.90 -11.26 4.74
N SER A 59 0.88 -12.10 4.73
CA SER A 59 0.68 -13.13 3.69
C SER A 59 0.27 -12.54 2.34
N LEU A 60 -0.22 -11.30 2.30
CA LEU A 60 -0.72 -10.67 1.06
C LEU A 60 0.45 -10.30 0.13
N PRO A 61 0.35 -10.58 -1.19
CA PRO A 61 1.39 -10.20 -2.13
C PRO A 61 1.61 -8.68 -2.16
N GLY A 62 2.86 -8.27 -2.15
CA GLY A 62 3.23 -6.86 -2.14
C GLY A 62 3.24 -6.22 -0.76
N VAL A 63 2.93 -6.94 0.30
CA VAL A 63 2.96 -6.45 1.67
C VAL A 63 4.18 -6.99 2.40
N GLY A 64 5.07 -6.08 2.80
CA GLY A 64 6.20 -6.37 3.67
C GLY A 64 6.04 -5.65 5.01
N ARG A 65 6.96 -5.90 5.94
CA ARG A 65 6.91 -5.35 7.31
C ARG A 65 6.64 -3.83 7.37
N LYS A 66 7.27 -3.03 6.51
CA LYS A 66 7.06 -1.58 6.46
C LYS A 66 5.62 -1.21 6.07
N ILE A 67 5.06 -1.89 5.07
CA ILE A 67 3.68 -1.64 4.62
C ILE A 67 2.71 -2.08 5.70
N THR A 68 2.95 -3.22 6.34
CA THR A 68 2.16 -3.71 7.47
C THR A 68 2.15 -2.69 8.61
N ALA A 69 3.33 -2.20 9.03
CA ALA A 69 3.43 -1.17 10.06
C ALA A 69 2.62 0.08 9.70
N TRP A 70 2.71 0.57 8.46
CA TRP A 70 1.93 1.72 8.01
C TRP A 70 0.42 1.46 7.99
N LEU A 71 -0.01 0.28 7.57
CA LEU A 71 -1.43 -0.09 7.59
C LEU A 71 -1.99 -0.07 9.01
N PHE A 72 -1.29 -0.67 9.97
CA PHE A 72 -1.71 -0.67 11.37
C PHE A 72 -1.58 0.70 12.04
N ALA A 73 -0.57 1.51 11.69
CA ALA A 73 -0.43 2.84 12.26
C ALA A 73 -1.49 3.83 11.75
N GLU A 74 -1.83 3.78 10.46
CA GLU A 74 -2.68 4.79 9.82
C GLU A 74 -4.14 4.35 9.65
N ALA A 75 -4.44 3.07 9.85
CA ALA A 75 -5.77 2.50 9.67
C ALA A 75 -6.14 1.49 10.77
N ALA A 76 -5.59 1.62 11.99
CA ALA A 76 -5.79 0.66 13.09
C ALA A 76 -7.29 0.39 13.35
N GLN A 77 -8.06 1.44 13.62
CA GLN A 77 -9.48 1.31 13.93
C GLN A 77 -10.29 0.70 12.77
N PRO A 78 -10.26 1.24 11.54
CA PRO A 78 -11.05 0.65 10.46
C PRO A 78 -10.57 -0.75 10.04
N LEU A 79 -9.32 -1.12 10.29
CA LEU A 79 -8.84 -2.51 10.14
C LEU A 79 -9.46 -3.41 11.20
N ALA A 80 -9.49 -2.99 12.47
CA ALA A 80 -10.13 -3.74 13.56
C ALA A 80 -11.65 -3.93 13.31
N GLU A 81 -12.31 -2.91 12.81
CA GLU A 81 -13.73 -2.93 12.44
C GLU A 81 -14.01 -3.65 11.10
N ARG A 82 -12.94 -4.03 10.36
CA ARG A 82 -13.05 -4.61 9.01
C ARG A 82 -13.85 -3.72 8.04
N ASP A 83 -13.75 -2.40 8.21
CA ASP A 83 -14.48 -1.44 7.39
C ASP A 83 -13.69 -1.09 6.11
N TYR A 84 -13.95 -1.87 5.06
CA TYR A 84 -13.38 -1.64 3.74
C TYR A 84 -13.67 -0.23 3.20
N GLN A 85 -14.87 0.32 3.41
CA GLN A 85 -15.26 1.60 2.82
C GLN A 85 -14.50 2.77 3.46
N VAL A 86 -14.32 2.73 4.77
CA VAL A 86 -13.53 3.73 5.50
C VAL A 86 -12.06 3.67 5.06
N ILE A 87 -11.42 2.49 5.05
CA ILE A 87 -10.03 2.34 4.64
C ILE A 87 -9.84 2.80 3.18
N ARG A 88 -10.73 2.39 2.29
CA ARG A 88 -10.74 2.76 0.87
C ARG A 88 -10.81 4.27 0.65
N THR A 89 -11.65 4.93 1.43
CA THR A 89 -11.84 6.38 1.35
C THR A 89 -10.64 7.12 1.92
N HIS A 90 -10.20 6.75 3.14
CA HIS A 90 -9.06 7.35 3.81
C HIS A 90 -7.75 7.10 3.05
N GLY A 91 -7.58 5.94 2.45
CA GLY A 91 -6.42 5.60 1.63
C GLY A 91 -6.43 6.22 0.23
N GLY A 92 -7.50 6.93 -0.14
CA GLY A 92 -7.59 7.65 -1.42
C GLY A 92 -7.65 6.75 -2.66
N VAL A 93 -7.94 5.46 -2.50
CA VAL A 93 -8.15 4.53 -3.63
C VAL A 93 -9.58 4.57 -4.16
N ALA A 94 -10.53 5.06 -3.35
CA ALA A 94 -11.89 5.31 -3.81
C ALA A 94 -11.92 6.42 -4.87
N PRO A 95 -12.46 6.17 -6.07
CA PRO A 95 -12.58 7.19 -7.10
C PRO A 95 -13.58 8.29 -6.67
N VAL A 96 -13.36 9.51 -7.15
CA VAL A 96 -14.32 10.62 -7.03
C VAL A 96 -14.86 10.93 -8.40
N THR A 97 -16.18 10.91 -8.54
CA THR A 97 -16.84 11.33 -9.75
C THR A 97 -17.11 12.84 -9.69
N LYS A 98 -16.54 13.60 -10.61
CA LYS A 98 -16.92 14.99 -10.87
C LYS A 98 -17.86 15.02 -12.04
N GLN A 99 -19.04 15.59 -11.85
CA GLN A 99 -20.02 15.76 -12.91
C GLN A 99 -20.39 17.25 -13.03
N SER A 100 -20.31 17.77 -14.25
CA SER A 100 -20.74 19.10 -14.58
C SER A 100 -21.55 19.02 -15.88
N GLY A 101 -22.86 19.23 -15.79
CA GLY A 101 -23.79 19.03 -16.90
C GLY A 101 -23.67 17.60 -17.47
N LYS A 102 -23.43 17.48 -18.78
CA LYS A 102 -23.28 16.21 -19.49
C LYS A 102 -21.89 15.56 -19.32
N ARG A 103 -20.90 16.30 -18.78
CA ARG A 103 -19.53 15.80 -18.64
C ARG A 103 -19.35 15.10 -17.30
N ARG A 104 -19.05 13.80 -17.34
CA ARG A 104 -18.71 12.98 -16.15
C ARG A 104 -17.24 12.56 -16.22
N GLN A 105 -16.47 12.88 -15.18
CA GLN A 105 -15.06 12.54 -15.09
C GLN A 105 -14.76 11.87 -13.76
N VAL A 106 -14.00 10.77 -13.80
CA VAL A 106 -13.50 10.10 -12.60
C VAL A 106 -12.10 10.64 -12.30
N VAL A 107 -11.95 11.23 -11.13
CA VAL A 107 -10.69 11.83 -10.67
C VAL A 107 -10.17 11.16 -9.41
N MET A 108 -8.89 11.38 -9.14
CA MET A 108 -8.27 10.92 -7.90
C MET A 108 -8.83 11.71 -6.70
N ARG A 109 -9.09 11.00 -5.60
CA ARG A 109 -9.44 11.62 -4.32
C ARG A 109 -8.20 12.30 -3.72
N HIS A 110 -8.26 13.60 -3.47
CA HIS A 110 -7.19 14.35 -2.81
C HIS A 110 -7.34 14.37 -1.27
N GLY A 111 -8.58 14.51 -0.77
CA GLY A 111 -8.86 14.45 0.67
C GLY A 111 -8.74 13.01 1.20
N CYS A 112 -7.54 12.63 1.60
CA CYS A 112 -7.23 11.31 2.16
C CYS A 112 -5.97 11.40 3.02
N ASN A 113 -5.69 10.35 3.80
CA ASN A 113 -4.43 10.22 4.53
C ASN A 113 -3.28 9.94 3.55
N PRO A 114 -2.27 10.82 3.42
CA PRO A 114 -1.19 10.66 2.46
C PRO A 114 -0.28 9.46 2.76
N ARG A 115 -0.09 9.11 4.04
CA ARG A 115 0.74 7.97 4.45
C ARG A 115 0.06 6.65 4.11
N LEU A 116 -1.23 6.53 4.42
CA LEU A 116 -2.03 5.37 4.04
C LEU A 116 -2.12 5.21 2.51
N ARG A 117 -2.30 6.31 1.77
CA ARG A 117 -2.24 6.29 0.30
C ARG A 117 -0.91 5.76 -0.21
N HIS A 118 0.20 6.19 0.39
CA HIS A 118 1.53 5.76 0.03
C HIS A 118 1.73 4.26 0.27
N ALA A 119 1.27 3.75 1.43
CA ALA A 119 1.27 2.33 1.74
C ALA A 119 0.51 1.51 0.69
N LEU A 120 -0.73 1.91 0.37
CA LEU A 120 -1.57 1.22 -0.61
C LEU A 120 -0.98 1.30 -2.04
N TYR A 121 -0.34 2.42 -2.40
CA TYR A 121 0.36 2.56 -3.67
C TYR A 121 1.54 1.57 -3.78
N HIS A 122 2.38 1.48 -2.74
CA HIS A 122 3.51 0.55 -2.73
C HIS A 122 3.06 -0.90 -2.71
N MET A 123 2.03 -1.23 -1.93
CA MET A 123 1.40 -2.55 -1.94
C MET A 123 0.98 -2.95 -3.36
N ALA A 124 0.24 -2.08 -4.05
CA ALA A 124 -0.22 -2.34 -5.41
C ALA A 124 0.95 -2.47 -6.41
N ARG A 125 1.97 -1.62 -6.29
CA ARG A 125 3.15 -1.64 -7.15
C ARG A 125 3.95 -2.93 -6.99
N VAL A 126 4.20 -3.36 -5.75
CA VAL A 126 4.98 -4.58 -5.49
C VAL A 126 4.18 -5.83 -5.88
N ALA A 127 2.87 -5.87 -5.59
CA ALA A 127 2.02 -6.96 -6.04
C ALA A 127 2.01 -7.08 -7.57
N MET A 128 1.87 -5.97 -8.30
CA MET A 128 1.95 -5.94 -9.76
C MET A 128 3.28 -6.46 -10.30
N GLN A 129 4.40 -6.23 -9.57
CA GLN A 129 5.72 -6.68 -9.99
C GLN A 129 6.02 -8.15 -9.68
N ARG A 130 5.44 -8.70 -8.60
CA ARG A 130 5.81 -10.03 -8.07
C ARG A 130 4.75 -11.11 -8.26
N ASP A 131 3.52 -10.72 -8.48
CA ASP A 131 2.39 -11.64 -8.62
C ASP A 131 1.85 -11.63 -10.04
N VAL A 132 1.79 -12.81 -10.67
CA VAL A 132 1.38 -12.98 -12.08
C VAL A 132 -0.05 -12.51 -12.30
N HIS A 133 -0.97 -12.76 -11.35
CA HIS A 133 -2.36 -12.32 -11.46
C HIS A 133 -2.45 -10.79 -11.49
N PHE A 134 -1.79 -10.09 -10.55
CA PHE A 134 -1.83 -8.63 -10.51
C PHE A 134 -1.08 -7.98 -11.66
N SER A 135 -0.02 -8.63 -12.17
CA SER A 135 0.66 -8.21 -13.41
C SER A 135 -0.28 -8.26 -14.61
N SER A 136 -1.02 -9.35 -14.78
CA SER A 136 -2.00 -9.51 -15.87
C SER A 136 -3.16 -8.50 -15.75
N VAL A 137 -3.66 -8.27 -14.54
CA VAL A 137 -4.68 -7.25 -14.26
C VAL A 137 -4.17 -5.86 -14.64
N TYR A 138 -2.92 -5.53 -14.28
CA TYR A 138 -2.31 -4.26 -14.65
C TYR A 138 -2.25 -4.09 -16.17
N ALA A 139 -1.74 -5.10 -16.88
CA ALA A 139 -1.66 -5.07 -18.35
C ALA A 139 -3.04 -4.85 -19.00
N ALA A 140 -4.07 -5.56 -18.53
CA ALA A 140 -5.44 -5.40 -19.02
C ALA A 140 -6.01 -3.99 -18.76
N LEU A 141 -5.72 -3.38 -17.59
CA LEU A 141 -6.13 -2.02 -17.28
C LEU A 141 -5.41 -0.99 -18.15
N ARG A 142 -4.11 -1.20 -18.44
CA ARG A 142 -3.33 -0.36 -19.34
C ARG A 142 -3.83 -0.45 -20.78
N ALA A 143 -4.16 -1.65 -21.26
CA ALA A 143 -4.75 -1.88 -22.58
C ALA A 143 -6.12 -1.17 -22.74
N LYS A 144 -6.88 -1.01 -21.64
CA LYS A 144 -8.12 -0.21 -21.60
C LYS A 144 -7.89 1.30 -21.51
N GLY A 145 -6.64 1.78 -21.68
CA GLY A 145 -6.30 3.20 -21.68
C GLY A 145 -6.15 3.84 -20.31
N GLN A 146 -6.19 3.07 -19.21
CA GLN A 146 -5.95 3.65 -17.89
C GLN A 146 -4.49 4.13 -17.75
N ARG A 147 -4.30 5.31 -17.14
CA ARG A 147 -2.96 5.81 -16.80
C ARG A 147 -2.34 4.95 -15.70
N HIS A 148 -1.00 4.89 -15.63
CA HIS A 148 -0.26 4.11 -14.65
C HIS A 148 -0.80 4.24 -13.21
N GLY A 149 -0.88 5.46 -12.70
CA GLY A 149 -1.39 5.70 -11.34
C GLY A 149 -2.87 5.33 -11.14
N GLN A 150 -3.69 5.35 -12.20
CA GLN A 150 -5.07 4.90 -12.15
C GLN A 150 -5.16 3.38 -12.07
N ALA A 151 -4.37 2.66 -12.88
CA ALA A 151 -4.29 1.21 -12.85
C ALA A 151 -3.79 0.70 -11.49
N LEU A 152 -2.75 1.33 -10.92
CA LEU A 152 -2.26 0.97 -9.58
C LEU A 152 -3.29 1.23 -8.48
N ARG A 153 -4.08 2.32 -8.54
CA ARG A 153 -5.17 2.53 -7.58
C ARG A 153 -6.24 1.46 -7.68
N THR A 154 -6.57 1.02 -8.88
CA THR A 154 -7.52 -0.08 -9.09
C THR A 154 -7.01 -1.39 -8.50
N ILE A 155 -5.71 -1.69 -8.65
CA ILE A 155 -5.07 -2.85 -8.02
C ILE A 155 -5.07 -2.70 -6.49
N GLY A 156 -4.70 -1.53 -5.98
CA GLY A 156 -4.72 -1.25 -4.54
C GLY A 156 -6.12 -1.42 -3.92
N ASP A 157 -7.16 -0.98 -4.62
CA ASP A 157 -8.55 -1.17 -4.20
C ASP A 157 -8.95 -2.67 -4.17
N ARG A 158 -8.50 -3.46 -5.16
CA ARG A 158 -8.72 -4.91 -5.18
C ARG A 158 -7.99 -5.62 -4.04
N LEU A 159 -6.70 -5.30 -3.85
CA LEU A 159 -5.90 -5.86 -2.75
C LEU A 159 -6.51 -5.53 -1.39
N LEU A 160 -6.97 -4.30 -1.20
CA LEU A 160 -7.64 -3.88 0.03
C LEU A 160 -8.93 -4.68 0.27
N ARG A 161 -9.72 -4.95 -0.77
CA ARG A 161 -10.92 -5.79 -0.67
C ARG A 161 -10.58 -7.21 -0.27
N ILE A 162 -9.53 -7.78 -0.87
CA ILE A 162 -9.02 -9.12 -0.54
C ILE A 162 -8.55 -9.12 0.91
N LEU A 163 -7.75 -8.15 1.33
CA LEU A 163 -7.24 -8.02 2.70
C LEU A 163 -8.37 -8.02 3.72
N VAL A 164 -9.39 -7.17 3.53
CA VAL A 164 -10.53 -7.11 4.46
C VAL A 164 -11.31 -8.42 4.49
N ALA A 165 -11.47 -9.10 3.34
CA ALA A 165 -12.09 -10.42 3.31
C ALA A 165 -11.26 -11.47 4.08
N MET A 166 -9.95 -11.50 3.88
CA MET A 166 -9.03 -12.38 4.62
C MET A 166 -9.11 -12.14 6.14
N LEU A 167 -9.12 -10.88 6.57
CA LEU A 167 -9.26 -10.51 7.98
C LEU A 167 -10.61 -10.92 8.57
N ARG A 168 -11.71 -10.84 7.80
CA ARG A 168 -13.04 -11.29 8.23
C ARG A 168 -13.11 -12.81 8.39
N HIS A 169 -12.50 -13.54 7.47
CA HIS A 169 -12.51 -15.01 7.47
C HIS A 169 -11.34 -15.62 8.25
N ARG A 170 -10.46 -14.80 8.82
CA ARG A 170 -9.28 -15.25 9.56
C ARG A 170 -8.40 -16.23 8.76
N THR A 171 -8.18 -15.94 7.48
CA THR A 171 -7.42 -16.80 6.56
C THR A 171 -6.24 -16.04 5.94
N CYS A 172 -5.11 -16.73 5.76
CA CYS A 172 -3.99 -16.22 4.99
C CYS A 172 -4.31 -16.17 3.49
N TYR A 173 -3.50 -15.42 2.74
CA TYR A 173 -3.63 -15.30 1.30
C TYR A 173 -3.40 -16.63 0.60
N ASP A 174 -4.31 -16.97 -0.29
CA ASP A 174 -4.24 -18.14 -1.14
C ASP A 174 -4.52 -17.73 -2.59
N ALA A 175 -3.50 -17.80 -3.43
CA ALA A 175 -3.59 -17.41 -4.84
C ALA A 175 -4.62 -18.26 -5.63
N SER A 176 -4.86 -19.51 -5.21
CA SER A 176 -5.81 -20.42 -5.87
C SER A 176 -7.26 -19.98 -5.72
N ARG A 177 -7.56 -19.22 -4.65
CA ARG A 177 -8.91 -18.71 -4.35
C ARG A 177 -9.27 -17.43 -5.10
N ILE A 178 -8.29 -16.77 -5.74
CA ILE A 178 -8.57 -15.60 -6.53
C ILE A 178 -9.13 -16.04 -7.87
N ARG A 179 -10.47 -16.07 -7.97
CA ARG A 179 -11.12 -16.20 -9.26
C ARG A 179 -10.72 -15.01 -10.13
N CYS A 180 -10.28 -15.29 -11.34
CA CYS A 180 -10.18 -14.29 -12.41
C CYS A 180 -11.60 -13.77 -12.71
N GLU A 181 -12.11 -12.84 -11.90
CA GLU A 181 -13.28 -12.10 -12.33
C GLU A 181 -12.86 -11.28 -13.57
N PRO A 182 -13.50 -11.50 -14.72
CA PRO A 182 -13.28 -10.63 -15.86
C PRO A 182 -13.60 -9.21 -15.42
N VAL A 183 -12.74 -8.27 -15.80
CA VAL A 183 -12.91 -6.84 -15.51
C VAL A 183 -14.29 -6.43 -16.04
N VAL A 184 -15.30 -6.43 -15.16
CA VAL A 184 -16.66 -6.03 -15.50
C VAL A 184 -16.57 -4.62 -16.09
N GLN A 185 -16.98 -4.49 -17.32
CA GLN A 185 -17.17 -3.23 -18.01
C GLN A 185 -18.20 -2.43 -17.22
N MET A 186 -17.76 -1.47 -16.40
CA MET A 186 -18.68 -0.41 -15.98
C MET A 186 -19.02 0.40 -17.22
N GLY A 187 -20.26 0.14 -17.68
CA GLY A 187 -20.88 0.55 -18.89
C GLY A 187 -20.45 1.90 -19.47
N GLN A 188 -19.99 1.84 -20.68
CA GLN A 188 -20.39 2.82 -21.68
C GLN A 188 -21.91 2.67 -21.86
N LYS A 189 -22.68 3.50 -21.20
CA LYS A 189 -24.00 3.87 -21.70
C LYS A 189 -23.82 5.19 -22.43
N MET A 190 -24.08 5.10 -23.73
CA MET A 190 -24.24 6.21 -24.66
C MET A 190 -25.13 7.33 -24.10
#